data_2f43f99d09a55b7882e85a24a30cc414
#
_entry.id   2f43f99d09a55b7882e85a24a30cc414
#
_cell.length_a   1.000
_cell.length_b   1.000
_cell.length_c   1.000
_cell.angle_alpha   90.00
_cell.angle_beta   90.00
_cell.angle_gamma   90.00
#
_symmetry.space_group_name_H-M   'P 1'
#
loop_
_entity.id
_entity.type
_entity.pdbx_description
1 polymer ?
#
loop_
_entity_poly.entity_id
_entity_poly.type
_entity_poly.pdbx_seq_one_letter_code
_entity_poly.pdbx_strand_id
1 'polypeptide(L)'
;AEGWQVSNPPIISMAAIKASLDLFDIAGMDALRKKSVALTDYLEFLILNLDNNNIEIISPKKSDQRGCQLSILIKNSDKYLHKKLQKNNIITDWRDPGVIRCAPVPMYNSFEDIYNFSVILKTILSKN
;
A
#
# COMPACT_ATOMS: atom_id res chain seq x y z
N ALA A 1 -5.66 -10.53 -30.98
CA ALA A 1 -5.61 -11.19 -29.64
C ALA A 1 -5.11 -12.62 -29.73
N GLU A 2 -5.60 -13.42 -30.68
CA GLU A 2 -5.24 -14.84 -30.81
C GLU A 2 -3.75 -15.07 -31.09
N GLY A 3 -3.08 -14.18 -31.83
CA GLY A 3 -1.65 -14.28 -32.13
C GLY A 3 -0.71 -14.20 -30.91
N TRP A 4 -1.22 -13.78 -29.75
CA TRP A 4 -0.47 -13.71 -28.49
C TRP A 4 -0.74 -14.91 -27.56
N GLN A 5 -1.65 -15.78 -27.94
CA GLN A 5 -2.00 -16.96 -27.16
C GLN A 5 -1.04 -18.11 -27.48
N VAL A 6 -0.08 -18.35 -26.59
CA VAL A 6 0.94 -19.40 -26.75
C VAL A 6 0.50 -20.77 -26.23
N SER A 7 -0.62 -20.84 -25.51
CA SER A 7 -1.18 -22.08 -24.93
C SER A 7 -2.68 -21.95 -24.67
N ASN A 8 -3.31 -23.01 -24.20
CA ASN A 8 -4.70 -22.98 -23.79
C ASN A 8 -4.90 -22.00 -22.62
N PRO A 9 -5.96 -21.16 -22.63
CA PRO A 9 -6.21 -20.23 -21.54
C PRO A 9 -6.51 -20.96 -20.23
N PRO A 10 -6.00 -20.47 -19.09
CA PRO A 10 -6.29 -21.06 -17.77
C PRO A 10 -7.70 -20.66 -17.31
N ILE A 11 -8.72 -21.39 -17.76
CA ILE A 11 -10.15 -21.03 -17.65
C ILE A 11 -10.55 -20.69 -16.20
N ILE A 12 -10.12 -21.50 -15.21
CA ILE A 12 -10.47 -21.27 -13.79
C ILE A 12 -9.88 -19.97 -13.28
N SER A 13 -8.61 -19.70 -13.59
CA SER A 13 -7.95 -18.44 -13.19
C SER A 13 -8.59 -17.23 -13.88
N MET A 14 -8.99 -17.38 -15.14
CA MET A 14 -9.68 -16.32 -15.89
C MET A 14 -11.07 -16.04 -15.31
N ALA A 15 -11.80 -17.06 -14.87
CA ALA A 15 -13.09 -16.87 -14.19
C ALA A 15 -12.94 -16.07 -12.89
N ALA A 16 -11.89 -16.34 -12.09
CA ALA A 16 -11.59 -15.58 -10.90
C ALA A 16 -11.22 -14.11 -11.20
N ILE A 17 -10.43 -13.90 -12.26
CA ILE A 17 -10.09 -12.52 -12.73
C ILE A 17 -11.36 -11.80 -13.20
N LYS A 18 -12.24 -12.48 -13.95
CA LYS A 18 -13.49 -11.86 -14.40
C LYS A 18 -14.33 -11.37 -13.23
N ALA A 19 -14.52 -12.17 -12.19
CA ALA A 19 -15.26 -11.75 -11.01
C ALA A 19 -14.65 -10.50 -10.34
N SER A 20 -13.33 -10.40 -10.32
CA SER A 20 -12.63 -9.20 -9.83
C SER A 20 -12.87 -7.99 -10.74
N LEU A 21 -12.78 -8.17 -12.06
CA LEU A 21 -13.01 -7.08 -13.03
C LEU A 21 -14.45 -6.55 -12.97
N ASP A 22 -15.44 -7.43 -12.77
CA ASP A 22 -16.85 -7.02 -12.61
C ASP A 22 -17.01 -6.05 -11.41
N LEU A 23 -16.27 -6.25 -10.31
CA LEU A 23 -16.24 -5.31 -9.17
C LEU A 23 -15.58 -3.97 -9.53
N PHE A 24 -14.50 -3.99 -10.31
CA PHE A 24 -13.84 -2.77 -10.78
C PHE A 24 -14.74 -1.98 -11.74
N ASP A 25 -15.50 -2.66 -12.60
CA ASP A 25 -16.44 -2.02 -13.52
C ASP A 25 -17.59 -1.33 -12.75
N ILE A 26 -18.10 -1.97 -11.68
CA ILE A 26 -19.12 -1.37 -10.80
C ILE A 26 -18.58 -0.13 -10.09
N ALA A 27 -17.36 -0.19 -9.57
CA ALA A 27 -16.73 0.90 -8.81
C ALA A 27 -16.29 2.08 -9.71
N GLY A 28 -15.86 1.79 -10.92
CA GLY A 28 -15.33 2.73 -11.89
C GLY A 28 -13.87 3.14 -11.59
N MET A 29 -12.99 3.00 -12.58
CA MET A 29 -11.56 3.27 -12.42
C MET A 29 -11.24 4.72 -12.04
N ASP A 30 -11.99 5.69 -12.54
CA ASP A 30 -11.78 7.11 -12.22
C ASP A 30 -12.06 7.39 -10.73
N ALA A 31 -13.15 6.84 -10.19
CA ALA A 31 -13.48 6.96 -8.78
C ALA A 31 -12.43 6.28 -7.88
N LEU A 32 -12.02 5.08 -8.25
CA LEU A 32 -10.96 4.34 -7.55
C LEU A 32 -9.63 5.10 -7.60
N ARG A 33 -9.25 5.65 -8.76
CA ARG A 33 -8.03 6.43 -8.88
C ARG A 33 -8.06 7.69 -8.03
N LYS A 34 -9.17 8.42 -8.03
CA LYS A 34 -9.36 9.60 -7.19
C LYS A 34 -9.22 9.27 -5.71
N LYS A 35 -9.86 8.20 -5.24
CA LYS A 35 -9.73 7.72 -3.86
C LYS A 35 -8.30 7.26 -3.54
N SER A 36 -7.64 6.53 -4.47
CA SER A 36 -6.26 6.08 -4.32
C SER A 36 -5.29 7.25 -4.10
N VAL A 37 -5.41 8.32 -4.88
CA VAL A 37 -4.60 9.54 -4.71
C VAL A 37 -4.84 10.13 -3.32
N ALA A 38 -6.10 10.33 -2.93
CA ALA A 38 -6.43 10.91 -1.64
C ALA A 38 -5.91 10.06 -0.46
N LEU A 39 -6.01 8.73 -0.53
CA LEU A 39 -5.49 7.82 0.51
C LEU A 39 -3.96 7.87 0.60
N THR A 40 -3.25 7.87 -0.54
CA THR A 40 -1.78 7.93 -0.52
C THR A 40 -1.25 9.29 -0.12
N ASP A 41 -1.91 10.39 -0.49
CA ASP A 41 -1.54 11.74 -0.07
C ASP A 41 -1.75 11.90 1.44
N TYR A 42 -2.84 11.36 1.99
CA TYR A 42 -3.09 11.34 3.43
C TYR A 42 -2.06 10.49 4.19
N LEU A 43 -1.70 9.32 3.66
CA LEU A 43 -0.65 8.48 4.25
C LEU A 43 0.69 9.22 4.25
N GLU A 44 1.07 9.84 3.12
CA GLU A 44 2.30 10.63 3.01
C GLU A 44 2.30 11.77 4.05
N PHE A 45 1.22 12.53 4.14
CA PHE A 45 1.07 13.59 5.12
C PHE A 45 1.29 13.10 6.56
N LEU A 46 0.64 12.00 6.95
CA LEU A 46 0.79 11.45 8.30
C LEU A 46 2.21 10.97 8.59
N ILE A 47 2.84 10.29 7.63
CA ILE A 47 4.21 9.78 7.79
C ILE A 47 5.22 10.91 7.93
N LEU A 48 5.10 11.97 7.12
CA LEU A 48 5.98 13.15 7.20
C LEU A 48 5.81 13.93 8.53
N ASN A 49 4.64 13.83 9.16
CA ASN A 49 4.37 14.46 10.46
C ASN A 49 4.69 13.57 11.67
N LEU A 50 5.39 12.45 11.49
CA LEU A 50 5.83 11.61 12.61
C LEU A 50 7.05 12.18 13.36
N ASP A 51 7.63 13.31 12.91
CA ASP A 51 8.82 13.96 13.49
C ASP A 51 9.99 12.97 13.72
N ASN A 52 10.23 12.10 12.78
CA ASN A 52 11.28 11.10 12.87
C ASN A 52 12.23 11.20 11.67
N ASN A 53 13.43 11.71 11.89
CA ASN A 53 14.47 11.90 10.88
C ASN A 53 14.98 10.57 10.24
N ASN A 54 14.61 9.44 10.80
CA ASN A 54 14.95 8.12 10.27
C ASN A 54 13.93 7.61 9.23
N ILE A 55 12.88 8.37 8.94
CA ILE A 55 11.85 7.98 7.98
C ILE A 55 12.02 8.76 6.68
N GLU A 56 11.96 8.03 5.58
CA GLU A 56 12.04 8.59 4.23
C GLU A 56 11.03 7.90 3.31
N ILE A 57 10.25 8.66 2.56
CA ILE A 57 9.37 8.12 1.53
C ILE A 57 10.14 8.11 0.21
N ILE A 58 10.43 6.89 -0.30
CA ILE A 58 11.19 6.68 -1.52
C ILE A 58 10.31 6.57 -2.78
N SER A 59 9.01 6.51 -2.63
CA SER A 59 8.07 6.60 -3.75
C SER A 59 8.06 8.01 -4.36
N PRO A 60 7.78 8.15 -5.67
CA PRO A 60 7.67 9.46 -6.31
C PRO A 60 6.65 10.36 -5.60
N LYS A 61 6.97 11.65 -5.44
CA LYS A 61 6.08 12.64 -4.80
C LYS A 61 4.83 12.92 -5.62
N LYS A 62 4.97 12.94 -6.96
CA LYS A 62 3.84 13.23 -7.85
C LYS A 62 2.89 12.04 -7.92
N SER A 63 1.61 12.29 -7.69
CA SER A 63 0.58 11.25 -7.69
C SER A 63 0.38 10.57 -9.04
N ASP A 64 0.70 11.24 -10.15
CA ASP A 64 0.68 10.69 -11.51
C ASP A 64 1.83 9.69 -11.79
N GLN A 65 2.89 9.72 -10.95
CA GLN A 65 4.05 8.84 -11.06
C GLN A 65 4.01 7.65 -10.09
N ARG A 66 2.93 7.51 -9.31
CA ARG A 66 2.76 6.42 -8.34
C ARG A 66 1.35 5.84 -8.38
N GLY A 67 1.21 4.59 -7.98
CA GLY A 67 -0.07 3.91 -7.76
C GLY A 67 -0.60 4.13 -6.34
N CYS A 68 -1.27 3.11 -5.77
CA CYS A 68 -1.76 3.14 -4.40
C CYS A 68 -0.69 2.75 -3.35
N GLN A 69 0.55 2.49 -3.74
CA GLN A 69 1.61 2.06 -2.82
C GLN A 69 2.57 3.20 -2.50
N LEU A 70 2.90 3.35 -1.21
CA LEU A 70 4.07 4.08 -0.74
C LEU A 70 5.13 3.11 -0.22
N SER A 71 6.38 3.35 -0.59
CA SER A 71 7.55 2.68 -0.06
C SER A 71 8.22 3.60 0.96
N ILE A 72 8.26 3.18 2.21
CA ILE A 72 8.73 3.95 3.35
C ILE A 72 10.00 3.30 3.86
N LEU A 73 11.13 3.97 3.69
CA LEU A 73 12.41 3.56 4.27
C LEU A 73 12.47 4.02 5.72
N ILE A 74 12.77 3.11 6.63
CA ILE A 74 13.01 3.39 8.05
C ILE A 74 14.46 3.01 8.35
N LYS A 75 15.33 4.02 8.42
CA LYS A 75 16.76 3.85 8.66
C LYS A 75 16.98 3.17 10.01
N ASN A 76 18.01 2.33 10.08
CA ASN A 76 18.36 1.57 11.28
C ASN A 76 17.26 0.64 11.82
N SER A 77 16.27 0.29 10.99
CA SER A 77 15.27 -0.71 11.34
C SER A 77 15.62 -2.08 10.76
N ASP A 78 15.00 -3.08 11.33
CA ASP A 78 15.12 -4.48 10.89
C ASP A 78 13.73 -5.13 10.72
N LYS A 79 13.72 -6.37 10.32
CA LYS A 79 12.50 -7.16 10.12
C LYS A 79 11.65 -7.30 11.41
N TYR A 80 12.20 -6.98 12.58
CA TYR A 80 11.46 -7.00 13.84
C TYR A 80 10.39 -5.90 13.89
N LEU A 81 10.65 -4.75 13.28
CA LEU A 81 9.64 -3.70 13.10
C LEU A 81 8.41 -4.22 12.36
N HIS A 82 8.63 -4.93 11.25
CA HIS A 82 7.53 -5.54 10.49
C HIS A 82 6.74 -6.57 11.32
N LYS A 83 7.44 -7.39 12.12
CA LYS A 83 6.78 -8.33 13.05
C LYS A 83 5.95 -7.60 14.12
N LYS A 84 6.42 -6.44 14.62
CA LYS A 84 5.63 -5.62 15.55
C LYS A 84 4.37 -5.06 14.91
N LEU A 85 4.44 -4.62 13.65
CA LEU A 85 3.26 -4.19 12.88
C LEU A 85 2.26 -5.33 12.71
N GLN A 86 2.71 -6.52 12.31
CA GLN A 86 1.85 -7.70 12.16
C GLN A 86 1.15 -8.10 13.48
N LYS A 87 1.83 -8.00 14.63
CA LYS A 87 1.23 -8.23 15.95
C LYS A 87 0.12 -7.23 16.30
N ASN A 88 0.11 -6.08 15.66
CA ASN A 88 -0.93 -5.06 15.80
C ASN A 88 -1.94 -5.11 14.64
N ASN A 89 -2.05 -6.24 13.94
CA ASN A 89 -2.95 -6.47 12.80
C ASN A 89 -2.70 -5.54 11.60
N ILE A 90 -1.49 -5.02 11.47
CA ILE A 90 -1.08 -4.22 10.30
C ILE A 90 -0.32 -5.12 9.33
N ILE A 91 -0.93 -5.38 8.20
CA ILE A 91 -0.36 -6.20 7.13
C ILE A 91 0.29 -5.29 6.10
N THR A 92 1.61 -5.36 6.02
CA THR A 92 2.44 -4.64 5.04
C THR A 92 3.42 -5.60 4.41
N ASP A 93 4.20 -5.14 3.45
CA ASP A 93 5.28 -5.93 2.87
C ASP A 93 6.65 -5.34 3.30
N TRP A 94 7.57 -6.22 3.68
CA TRP A 94 8.93 -5.84 4.10
C TRP A 94 9.94 -6.11 2.99
N ARG A 95 10.81 -5.13 2.76
CA ARG A 95 11.98 -5.25 1.86
C ARG A 95 13.24 -4.80 2.57
N ASP A 96 14.25 -5.67 2.59
CA ASP A 96 15.57 -5.30 3.10
C ASP A 96 16.17 -4.15 2.28
N PRO A 97 16.93 -3.27 2.93
CA PRO A 97 17.39 -3.28 4.32
C PRO A 97 16.49 -2.54 5.34
N GLY A 98 15.30 -2.10 5.02
CA GLY A 98 14.46 -1.35 5.97
C GLY A 98 13.26 -0.68 5.34
N VAL A 99 12.78 -1.21 4.22
CA VAL A 99 11.64 -0.62 3.51
C VAL A 99 10.35 -1.34 3.86
N ILE A 100 9.34 -0.58 4.30
CA ILE A 100 7.96 -1.03 4.43
C ILE A 100 7.19 -0.52 3.22
N ARG A 101 6.53 -1.43 2.50
CA ARG A 101 5.61 -1.07 1.42
C ARG A 101 4.18 -1.10 1.93
N CYS A 102 3.54 0.06 1.92
CA CYS A 102 2.17 0.25 2.36
C CYS A 102 1.30 0.57 1.15
N ALA A 103 0.26 -0.21 0.94
CA ALA A 103 -0.64 -0.04 -0.20
C ALA A 103 -2.09 0.11 0.28
N PRO A 104 -2.55 1.33 0.62
CA PRO A 104 -3.95 1.56 0.93
C PRO A 104 -4.78 1.42 -0.35
N VAL A 105 -5.40 0.25 -0.51
CA VAL A 105 -6.17 -0.10 -1.69
C VAL A 105 -7.52 0.60 -1.67
N PRO A 106 -7.88 1.39 -2.71
CA PRO A 106 -9.10 2.19 -2.71
C PRO A 106 -10.39 1.36 -2.67
N MET A 107 -10.33 0.09 -3.07
CA MET A 107 -11.49 -0.80 -3.09
C MET A 107 -12.00 -1.10 -1.67
N TYR A 108 -11.12 -1.25 -0.67
CA TYR A 108 -11.50 -1.68 0.67
C TYR A 108 -10.86 -0.93 1.84
N ASN A 109 -9.76 -0.20 1.64
CA ASN A 109 -9.19 0.60 2.73
C ASN A 109 -9.89 1.94 2.91
N SER A 110 -9.90 2.40 4.15
CA SER A 110 -10.45 3.67 4.60
C SER A 110 -9.35 4.65 5.04
N PHE A 111 -9.71 5.92 5.26
CA PHE A 111 -8.82 6.90 5.90
C PHE A 111 -8.53 6.56 7.36
N GLU A 112 -9.46 5.90 8.03
CA GLU A 112 -9.28 5.42 9.40
C GLU A 112 -8.19 4.34 9.49
N ASP A 113 -8.13 3.41 8.52
CA ASP A 113 -7.06 2.40 8.47
C ASP A 113 -5.68 3.05 8.38
N ILE A 114 -5.55 4.10 7.56
CA ILE A 114 -4.31 4.85 7.39
C ILE A 114 -3.93 5.61 8.67
N TYR A 115 -4.90 6.24 9.31
CA TYR A 115 -4.69 6.92 10.59
C TYR A 115 -4.20 5.93 11.66
N ASN A 116 -4.90 4.81 11.82
CA ASN A 116 -4.54 3.76 12.78
C ASN A 116 -3.15 3.19 12.51
N PHE A 117 -2.81 2.96 11.24
CA PHE A 117 -1.44 2.57 10.86
C PHE A 117 -0.41 3.59 11.34
N SER A 118 -0.64 4.89 11.11
CA SER A 118 0.31 5.94 11.50
C SER A 118 0.51 6.03 13.01
N VAL A 119 -0.56 5.89 13.79
CA VAL A 119 -0.52 5.88 15.27
C VAL A 119 0.25 4.67 15.79
N ILE A 120 -0.01 3.50 15.24
CA ILE A 120 0.68 2.27 15.62
C ILE A 120 2.17 2.36 15.26
N LEU A 121 2.49 2.82 14.05
CA LEU A 121 3.88 3.00 13.62
C LEU A 121 4.62 3.97 14.53
N LYS A 122 4.02 5.14 14.85
CA LYS A 122 4.58 6.10 15.81
C LYS A 122 4.89 5.46 17.15
N THR A 123 3.93 4.69 17.68
CA THR A 123 4.07 4.01 18.98
C THR A 123 5.19 2.98 18.98
N ILE A 124 5.38 2.25 17.87
CA ILE A 124 6.46 1.27 17.74
C ILE A 124 7.82 1.95 17.66
N LEU A 125 7.92 3.05 16.91
CA LEU A 125 9.17 3.80 16.72
C LEU A 125 9.61 4.56 17.97
N SER A 126 8.68 5.03 18.80
CA SER A 126 8.99 5.73 20.07
C SER A 126 9.50 4.80 21.17
N LYS A 127 9.35 3.48 21.04
CA LYS A 127 9.79 2.46 22.01
C LYS A 127 11.12 1.78 21.63
N ASN A 128 11.74 2.21 20.57
CA ASN A 128 13.07 1.80 20.13
C ASN A 128 14.05 2.94 20.33
#